data_f90abd9c74addb79742ee143a3dded38
#
_entry.id   f90abd9c74addb79742ee143a3dded38
#
_cell.length_a   1.000
_cell.length_b   1.000
_cell.length_c   1.000
_cell.angle_alpha   90.00
_cell.angle_beta   90.00
_cell.angle_gamma   90.00
#
_symmetry.space_group_name_H-M   'P 1'
#
loop_
_entity.id
_entity.type
_entity.pdbx_description
1 polymer ?
#
loop_
_entity_poly.entity_id
_entity_poly.type
_entity_poly.pdbx_seq_one_letter_code
_entity_poly.pdbx_strand_id
1 'polypeptide(L)'
;MDYEITAPAAAQLLEQGSKTSDTTPKVRLIDVREPWEYATASIPGSSLIPMGEFASRAHQELDPDDHLLVLCHHGARSLSVTNWLRQQGFDNAQSVAGGIDAWSLQVNPAIPRY
;
A
#
# COMPACT_ATOMS: atom_id res chain seq x y z
N MET A 1 -13.28 0.24 -9.99
CA MET A 1 -12.04 0.89 -9.48
C MET A 1 -10.84 0.29 -10.20
N ASP A 2 -9.92 1.13 -10.62
CA ASP A 2 -8.71 0.69 -11.30
C ASP A 2 -7.83 -0.15 -10.38
N TYR A 3 -7.03 -1.06 -10.96
CA TYR A 3 -6.09 -1.87 -10.18
C TYR A 3 -4.91 -1.06 -9.66
N GLU A 4 -4.61 0.07 -10.30
CA GLU A 4 -3.50 0.93 -9.91
C GLU A 4 -3.99 2.33 -9.55
N ILE A 5 -3.24 2.99 -8.67
CA ILE A 5 -3.45 4.38 -8.29
C ILE A 5 -2.09 5.08 -8.33
N THR A 6 -2.05 6.34 -8.73
CA THR A 6 -0.78 7.09 -8.73
C THR A 6 -0.32 7.38 -7.30
N ALA A 7 0.98 7.56 -7.12
CA ALA A 7 1.53 7.90 -5.81
C ALA A 7 0.93 9.20 -5.24
N PRO A 8 0.81 10.30 -6.02
CA PRO A 8 0.17 11.51 -5.49
C PRO A 8 -1.29 11.31 -5.08
N ALA A 9 -2.08 10.54 -5.85
CA ALA A 9 -3.46 10.26 -5.50
C ALA A 9 -3.56 9.40 -4.23
N ALA A 10 -2.69 8.41 -4.09
CA ALA A 10 -2.62 7.58 -2.89
C ALA A 10 -2.27 8.42 -1.66
N ALA A 11 -1.28 9.31 -1.77
CA ALA A 11 -0.88 10.20 -0.69
C ALA A 11 -2.04 11.09 -0.25
N GLN A 12 -2.81 11.60 -1.20
CA GLN A 12 -3.96 12.44 -0.92
C GLN A 12 -5.04 11.68 -0.15
N LEU A 13 -5.33 10.45 -0.54
CA LEU A 13 -6.28 9.61 0.17
C LEU A 13 -5.84 9.32 1.61
N LEU A 14 -4.56 9.05 1.81
CA LEU A 14 -4.02 8.82 3.14
C LEU A 14 -4.11 10.06 4.01
N GLU A 15 -3.82 11.23 3.45
CA GLU A 15 -3.95 12.49 4.17
C GLU A 15 -5.38 12.76 4.59
N GLN A 16 -6.34 12.56 3.69
CA GLN A 16 -7.76 12.73 3.99
C GLN A 16 -8.22 11.74 5.06
N GLY A 17 -7.79 10.50 4.97
CA GLY A 17 -8.13 9.47 5.95
C GLY A 17 -7.62 9.79 7.35
N SER A 18 -6.44 10.42 7.47
CA SER A 18 -5.88 10.79 8.77
C SER A 18 -6.62 11.93 9.44
N LYS A 19 -7.42 12.70 8.70
CA LYS A 19 -8.20 13.83 9.22
C LYS A 19 -9.58 13.41 9.71
N THR A 20 -10.01 12.19 9.38
CA THR A 20 -11.31 11.68 9.83
C THR A 20 -11.09 10.84 11.08
N SER A 21 -11.97 11.02 12.08
CA SER A 21 -11.92 10.18 13.27
C SER A 21 -12.50 8.81 12.93
N ASP A 22 -11.92 7.77 13.43
CA ASP A 22 -12.37 6.38 13.59
C ASP A 22 -13.58 5.88 12.80
N THR A 23 -13.84 6.41 11.62
CA THR A 23 -14.90 5.88 10.76
C THR A 23 -14.30 4.78 9.87
N THR A 24 -14.98 3.66 9.79
CA THR A 24 -14.70 2.65 8.79
C THR A 24 -15.56 2.95 7.55
N PRO A 25 -15.08 2.65 6.33
CA PRO A 25 -13.79 2.04 6.02
C PRO A 25 -12.62 3.01 6.15
N LYS A 26 -11.44 2.45 6.43
CA LYS A 26 -10.18 3.20 6.53
C LYS A 26 -9.39 3.09 5.24
N VAL A 27 -8.50 4.05 5.03
CA VAL A 27 -7.48 3.95 3.97
C VAL A 27 -6.17 3.52 4.62
N ARG A 28 -5.61 2.41 4.16
CA ARG A 28 -4.39 1.83 4.72
C ARG A 28 -3.33 1.63 3.65
N LEU A 29 -2.09 1.95 3.97
CA LEU A 29 -0.94 1.70 3.10
C LEU A 29 -0.22 0.44 3.58
N ILE A 30 -0.18 -0.59 2.74
CA ILE A 30 0.41 -1.88 3.06
C ILE A 30 1.64 -2.10 2.19
N ASP A 31 2.80 -2.21 2.83
CA ASP A 31 4.07 -2.42 2.16
C ASP A 31 4.37 -3.91 2.09
N VAL A 32 4.56 -4.44 0.88
CA VAL A 32 4.76 -5.88 0.67
C VAL A 32 6.21 -6.24 0.34
N ARG A 33 7.13 -5.30 0.56
CA ARG A 33 8.56 -5.52 0.33
C ARG A 33 9.18 -6.36 1.43
N GLU A 34 10.46 -6.68 1.27
CA GLU A 34 11.21 -7.40 2.28
C GLU A 34 11.56 -6.51 3.48
N PRO A 35 11.77 -7.08 4.67
CA PRO A 35 12.13 -6.27 5.85
C PRO A 35 13.36 -5.40 5.66
N TRP A 36 14.38 -5.85 4.93
CA TRP A 36 15.59 -5.05 4.69
C TRP A 36 15.28 -3.83 3.81
N GLU A 37 14.34 -3.97 2.87
CA GLU A 37 13.89 -2.84 2.04
C GLU A 37 13.17 -1.80 2.91
N TYR A 38 12.30 -2.27 3.78
CA TYR A 38 11.55 -1.41 4.70
C TYR A 38 12.48 -0.64 5.64
N ALA A 39 13.54 -1.29 6.12
CA ALA A 39 14.55 -0.67 6.96
C ALA A 39 15.37 0.37 6.19
N THR A 40 15.58 0.16 4.89
CA THR A 40 16.34 1.09 4.03
C THR A 40 15.55 2.35 3.72
N ALA A 41 14.27 2.20 3.39
CA ALA A 41 13.37 3.31 3.10
C ALA A 41 11.94 2.86 3.35
N SER A 42 11.14 3.68 4.03
CA SER A 42 9.74 3.36 4.28
C SER A 42 8.91 4.65 4.35
N ILE A 43 7.61 4.51 4.13
CA ILE A 43 6.67 5.62 4.25
C ILE A 43 6.06 5.58 5.64
N PRO A 44 6.14 6.67 6.41
CA PRO A 44 5.52 6.71 7.75
C PRO A 44 4.03 6.36 7.68
N GLY A 45 3.57 5.56 8.63
CA GLY A 45 2.17 5.13 8.69
C GLY A 45 1.85 3.88 7.89
N SER A 46 2.79 3.36 7.09
CA SER A 46 2.60 2.11 6.37
C SER A 46 2.77 0.91 7.30
N SER A 47 2.12 -0.20 6.94
CA SER A 47 2.25 -1.49 7.64
C SER A 47 3.00 -2.46 6.75
N LEU A 48 4.01 -3.13 7.29
CA LEU A 48 4.79 -4.10 6.53
C LEU A 48 4.15 -5.48 6.65
N ILE A 49 3.76 -6.04 5.53
CA ILE A 49 3.39 -7.46 5.41
C ILE A 49 4.12 -8.00 4.18
N PRO A 50 5.29 -8.63 4.36
CA PRO A 50 6.08 -9.09 3.22
C PRO A 50 5.27 -10.01 2.30
N MET A 51 5.50 -9.91 1.00
CA MET A 51 4.75 -10.66 -0.01
C MET A 51 4.72 -12.16 0.28
N GLY A 52 5.83 -12.74 0.75
CA GLY A 52 5.92 -14.16 1.08
C GLY A 52 5.04 -14.58 2.24
N GLU A 53 4.62 -13.65 3.10
CA GLU A 53 3.75 -13.92 4.26
C GLU A 53 2.32 -13.44 4.04
N PHE A 54 2.06 -12.79 2.92
CA PHE A 54 0.82 -12.04 2.72
C PHE A 54 -0.40 -12.95 2.75
N ALA A 55 -0.36 -14.07 2.03
CA ALA A 55 -1.50 -14.97 1.95
C ALA A 55 -1.91 -15.53 3.32
N SER A 56 -0.94 -15.78 4.20
CA SER A 56 -1.21 -16.33 5.54
C SER A 56 -1.68 -15.28 6.54
N ARG A 57 -1.46 -14.00 6.26
CA ARG A 57 -1.74 -12.91 7.23
C ARG A 57 -2.91 -12.02 6.84
N ALA A 58 -3.23 -11.94 5.54
CA ALA A 58 -4.17 -10.94 5.03
C ALA A 58 -5.55 -11.03 5.70
N HIS A 59 -6.12 -12.22 5.77
CA HIS A 59 -7.47 -12.39 6.33
C HIS A 59 -7.54 -12.12 7.83
N GLN A 60 -6.41 -12.17 8.53
CA GLN A 60 -6.36 -11.90 9.96
C GLN A 60 -6.06 -10.44 10.27
N GLU A 61 -5.32 -9.76 9.41
CA GLU A 61 -4.80 -8.42 9.69
C GLU A 61 -5.47 -7.32 8.88
N LEU A 62 -6.18 -7.66 7.79
CA LEU A 62 -6.79 -6.67 6.91
C LEU A 62 -8.30 -6.80 6.91
N ASP A 63 -8.97 -5.65 6.78
CA ASP A 63 -10.43 -5.58 6.69
C ASP A 63 -10.82 -5.46 5.22
N PRO A 64 -11.67 -6.36 4.69
CA PRO A 64 -12.07 -6.29 3.28
C PRO A 64 -12.88 -5.04 2.92
N ASP A 65 -13.41 -4.33 3.90
CA ASP A 65 -14.11 -3.07 3.66
C ASP A 65 -13.17 -1.87 3.55
N ASP A 66 -11.94 -2.01 4.00
CA ASP A 66 -10.96 -0.92 3.94
C ASP A 66 -10.46 -0.71 2.51
N HIS A 67 -10.06 0.53 2.21
CA HIS A 67 -9.36 0.86 0.97
C HIS A 67 -7.87 0.57 1.19
N LEU A 68 -7.38 -0.50 0.58
CA LEU A 68 -6.01 -0.96 0.76
C LEU A 68 -5.14 -0.47 -0.38
N LEU A 69 -4.12 0.33 -0.06
CA LEU A 69 -3.13 0.80 -1.01
C LEU A 69 -1.88 -0.06 -0.83
N VAL A 70 -1.52 -0.84 -1.85
CA VAL A 70 -0.45 -1.83 -1.77
C VAL A 70 0.80 -1.26 -2.41
N LEU A 71 1.92 -1.31 -1.70
CA LEU A 71 3.17 -0.67 -2.07
C LEU A 71 4.30 -1.69 -2.19
N CYS A 72 5.08 -1.58 -3.26
CA CYS A 72 6.36 -2.28 -3.38
C CYS A 72 7.43 -1.32 -3.92
N HIS A 73 8.54 -1.83 -4.46
CA HIS A 73 9.62 -0.95 -4.96
C HIS A 73 9.20 -0.18 -6.21
N HIS A 74 8.75 -0.89 -7.26
CA HIS A 74 8.40 -0.27 -8.56
C HIS A 74 6.98 -0.58 -9.04
N GLY A 75 6.20 -1.36 -8.30
CA GLY A 75 4.80 -1.62 -8.63
C GLY A 75 4.46 -3.05 -9.07
N ALA A 76 5.43 -3.88 -9.43
CA ALA A 76 5.16 -5.23 -9.94
C ALA A 76 4.66 -6.19 -8.86
N ARG A 77 5.34 -6.26 -7.72
CA ARG A 77 4.93 -7.12 -6.60
C ARG A 77 3.58 -6.68 -6.03
N SER A 78 3.40 -5.37 -5.87
CA SER A 78 2.16 -4.83 -5.32
C SER A 78 0.97 -5.05 -6.25
N LEU A 79 1.18 -5.01 -7.57
CA LEU A 79 0.10 -5.30 -8.51
C LEU A 79 -0.33 -6.76 -8.41
N SER A 80 0.62 -7.68 -8.27
CA SER A 80 0.33 -9.10 -8.07
C SER A 80 -0.46 -9.34 -6.78
N VAL A 81 -0.06 -8.69 -5.68
CA VAL A 81 -0.77 -8.80 -4.40
C VAL A 81 -2.18 -8.19 -4.50
N THR A 82 -2.31 -7.04 -5.15
CA THR A 82 -3.61 -6.39 -5.37
C THR A 82 -4.56 -7.32 -6.12
N ASN A 83 -4.07 -7.97 -7.17
CA ASN A 83 -4.86 -8.92 -7.95
C ASN A 83 -5.35 -10.07 -7.08
N TRP A 84 -4.46 -10.65 -6.29
CA TRP A 84 -4.80 -11.70 -5.34
C TRP A 84 -5.85 -11.23 -4.31
N LEU A 85 -5.65 -10.05 -3.74
CA LEU A 85 -6.58 -9.47 -2.76
C LEU A 85 -7.99 -9.37 -3.33
N ARG A 86 -8.14 -8.88 -4.55
CA ARG A 86 -9.46 -8.76 -5.18
C ARG A 86 -10.12 -10.11 -5.39
N GLN A 87 -9.34 -11.13 -5.69
CA GLN A 87 -9.86 -12.50 -5.79
C GLN A 87 -10.34 -13.03 -4.44
N GLN A 88 -9.78 -12.52 -3.35
CA GLN A 88 -10.12 -12.93 -1.98
C GLN A 88 -11.25 -12.09 -1.36
N GLY A 89 -11.85 -11.18 -2.12
CA GLY A 89 -12.96 -10.37 -1.62
C GLY A 89 -12.57 -8.99 -1.11
N PHE A 90 -11.31 -8.60 -1.22
CA PHE A 90 -10.85 -7.25 -0.88
C PHE A 90 -11.01 -6.36 -2.13
N ASP A 91 -12.24 -5.92 -2.38
CA ASP A 91 -12.59 -5.26 -3.65
C ASP A 91 -12.01 -3.86 -3.80
N ASN A 92 -11.59 -3.24 -2.70
CA ASN A 92 -11.06 -1.88 -2.69
C ASN A 92 -9.54 -1.85 -2.58
N ALA A 93 -8.85 -2.89 -3.07
CA ALA A 93 -7.40 -2.92 -3.11
C ALA A 93 -6.88 -2.32 -4.41
N GLN A 94 -5.86 -1.48 -4.31
CA GLN A 94 -5.17 -0.89 -5.47
C GLN A 94 -3.66 -0.91 -5.25
N SER A 95 -2.91 -1.11 -6.33
CA SER A 95 -1.46 -1.04 -6.32
C SER A 95 -1.00 0.40 -6.55
N VAL A 96 -0.04 0.88 -5.75
CA VAL A 96 0.56 2.19 -5.98
C VAL A 96 1.48 2.10 -7.19
N ALA A 97 1.11 2.76 -8.29
CA ALA A 97 1.86 2.74 -9.55
C ALA A 97 3.26 3.31 -9.35
N GLY A 98 4.27 2.59 -9.80
CA GLY A 98 5.67 2.99 -9.65
C GLY A 98 6.23 2.76 -8.24
N GLY A 99 5.43 2.32 -7.30
CA GLY A 99 5.86 1.94 -5.94
C GLY A 99 6.48 3.08 -5.13
N ILE A 100 7.32 2.71 -4.18
CA ILE A 100 8.00 3.69 -3.32
C ILE A 100 8.97 4.57 -4.12
N ASP A 101 9.48 4.09 -5.24
CA ASP A 101 10.33 4.89 -6.12
C ASP A 101 9.56 6.10 -6.67
N ALA A 102 8.36 5.88 -7.19
CA ALA A 102 7.48 6.96 -7.64
C ALA A 102 7.07 7.87 -6.47
N TRP A 103 6.86 7.30 -5.30
CA TRP A 103 6.52 8.08 -4.11
C TRP A 103 7.64 9.06 -3.75
N SER A 104 8.89 8.59 -3.79
CA SER A 104 10.05 9.45 -3.55
C SER A 104 10.15 10.58 -4.57
N LEU A 105 9.92 10.26 -5.85
CA LEU A 105 10.04 11.24 -6.93
C LEU A 105 8.89 12.25 -6.96
N GLN A 106 7.67 11.83 -6.63
CA GLN A 106 6.45 12.61 -6.88
C GLN A 106 5.78 13.14 -5.62
N VAL A 107 6.02 12.54 -4.46
CA VAL A 107 5.34 12.91 -3.21
C VAL A 107 6.29 13.46 -2.19
N ASN A 108 7.34 12.71 -1.83
CA ASN A 108 8.24 13.09 -0.74
C ASN A 108 9.68 12.73 -1.08
N PRO A 109 10.49 13.71 -1.54
CA PRO A 109 11.88 13.45 -1.91
C PRO A 109 12.79 13.10 -0.73
N ALA A 110 12.32 13.25 0.51
CA ALA A 110 13.07 12.82 1.68
C ALA A 110 13.09 11.29 1.83
N ILE A 111 12.17 10.56 1.16
CA ILE A 111 12.19 9.10 1.14
C ILE A 111 13.38 8.64 0.29
N PRO A 112 14.34 7.87 0.85
CA PRO A 112 15.49 7.43 0.07
C PRO A 112 15.09 6.52 -1.11
N ARG A 113 15.81 6.68 -2.21
CA ARG A 113 15.70 5.76 -3.35
C ARG A 113 16.81 4.71 -3.23
N TYR A 114 16.51 3.48 -3.61
CA TYR A 114 17.49 2.38 -3.49
C TYR A 114 17.47 1.44 -4.68
#